data_302130492b0c1f4fb8c092aa205acab1
#
_entry.id   302130492b0c1f4fb8c092aa205acab1
#
_cell.length_a   1.000
_cell.length_b   1.000
_cell.length_c   1.000
_cell.angle_alpha   90.00
_cell.angle_beta   90.00
_cell.angle_gamma   90.00
#
_symmetry.space_group_name_H-M   'P 1'
#
loop_
_entity.id
_entity.type
_entity.pdbx_description
1 polymer ?
#
loop_
_entity_poly.entity_id
_entity_poly.type
_entity_poly.pdbx_seq_one_letter_code
_entity_poly.pdbx_strand_id
1 'polypeptide(L)'
;VHTVHRATIAAPVDVVFGLARDVEAWPRLLASYRWCRVLERAPDRLVFAMGGWVRGWPARWTAVQEAWPRERRIRFVHLRGITRGMQVEWRFDGNRGSTQVELVHDLVMTWPLIGRLVGDRIVGPVFIDYIARRTLQVVKAHAEAAASVPEGVQR
;
A
#
# COMPACT_ATOMS: atom_id res chain seq x y z
N VAL A 1 -11.57 12.74 0.40
CA VAL A 1 -10.71 12.33 1.51
C VAL A 1 -9.26 12.38 1.06
N HIS A 2 -8.44 13.10 1.80
CA HIS A 2 -7.00 13.18 1.58
C HIS A 2 -6.27 12.82 2.87
N THR A 3 -5.38 11.82 2.84
CA THR A 3 -4.57 11.44 4.00
C THR A 3 -3.11 11.26 3.61
N VAL A 4 -2.21 11.64 4.50
CA VAL A 4 -0.76 11.49 4.33
C VAL A 4 -0.18 10.81 5.57
N HIS A 5 0.51 9.70 5.36
CA HIS A 5 1.21 8.97 6.42
C HIS A 5 2.69 8.92 6.09
N ARG A 6 3.53 9.10 7.11
CA ARG A 6 4.98 9.08 6.97
C ARG A 6 5.60 8.10 7.94
N ALA A 7 6.68 7.47 7.52
CA ALA A 7 7.51 6.64 8.38
C ALA A 7 8.98 6.73 7.99
N THR A 8 9.84 6.59 8.98
CA THR A 8 11.28 6.37 8.78
C THR A 8 11.56 4.90 9.02
N ILE A 9 12.15 4.23 8.04
CA ILE A 9 12.43 2.80 8.05
C ILE A 9 13.94 2.59 8.02
N ALA A 10 14.47 1.88 9.01
CA ALA A 10 15.89 1.56 9.11
C ALA A 10 16.27 0.39 8.18
N ALA A 11 16.12 0.61 6.89
CA ALA A 11 16.42 -0.34 5.83
C ALA A 11 16.77 0.39 4.53
N PRO A 12 17.52 -0.26 3.63
CA PRO A 12 17.81 0.28 2.30
C PRO A 12 16.53 0.55 1.51
N VAL A 13 16.55 1.62 0.71
CA VAL A 13 15.39 2.02 -0.09
C VAL A 13 14.92 0.93 -1.04
N ASP A 14 15.81 0.15 -1.62
CA ASP A 14 15.46 -0.94 -2.54
C ASP A 14 14.70 -2.07 -1.84
N VAL A 15 15.01 -2.35 -0.58
CA VAL A 15 14.28 -3.34 0.24
C VAL A 15 12.87 -2.86 0.53
N VAL A 16 12.72 -1.61 0.95
CA VAL A 16 11.42 -1.01 1.27
C VAL A 16 10.55 -0.90 0.02
N PHE A 17 11.11 -0.43 -1.08
CA PHE A 17 10.44 -0.33 -2.36
C PHE A 17 9.95 -1.69 -2.87
N GLY A 18 10.79 -2.72 -2.79
CA GLY A 18 10.46 -4.08 -3.19
C GLY A 18 9.29 -4.66 -2.40
N LEU A 19 9.25 -4.46 -1.08
CA LEU A 19 8.14 -4.89 -0.22
C LEU A 19 6.83 -4.16 -0.55
N ALA A 20 6.89 -2.86 -0.77
CA ALA A 20 5.71 -2.06 -1.12
C ALA A 20 5.18 -2.40 -2.52
N ARG A 21 6.05 -2.78 -3.45
CA ARG A 21 5.72 -3.17 -4.81
C ARG A 21 5.09 -4.56 -4.91
N ASP A 22 5.53 -5.51 -4.10
CA ASP A 22 5.14 -6.92 -4.19
C ASP A 22 3.77 -7.19 -3.54
N VAL A 23 2.71 -6.71 -4.17
CA VAL A 23 1.33 -6.89 -3.68
C VAL A 23 0.88 -8.34 -3.64
N GLU A 24 1.49 -9.22 -4.41
CA GLU A 24 1.19 -10.65 -4.38
C GLU A 24 1.63 -11.31 -3.07
N ALA A 25 2.67 -10.77 -2.44
CA ALA A 25 3.13 -11.22 -1.13
C ALA A 25 2.31 -10.64 0.04
N TRP A 26 1.59 -9.55 -0.16
CA TRP A 26 0.87 -8.86 0.92
C TRP A 26 -0.08 -9.74 1.72
N PRO A 27 -0.85 -10.68 1.13
CA PRO A 27 -1.70 -11.58 1.93
C PRO A 27 -0.93 -12.44 2.94
N ARG A 28 0.34 -12.71 2.70
CA ARG A 28 1.21 -13.44 3.64
C ARG A 28 1.83 -12.55 4.72
N LEU A 29 2.02 -11.27 4.40
CA LEU A 29 2.68 -10.31 5.28
C LEU A 29 1.70 -9.53 6.15
N LEU A 30 0.52 -9.25 5.63
CA LEU A 30 -0.51 -8.41 6.22
C LEU A 30 -1.77 -9.22 6.50
N ALA A 31 -2.09 -9.44 7.75
CA ALA A 31 -3.26 -10.24 8.16
C ALA A 31 -4.60 -9.67 7.65
N SER A 32 -4.65 -8.39 7.34
CA SER A 32 -5.85 -7.73 6.78
C SER A 32 -6.14 -8.13 5.34
N TYR A 33 -5.13 -8.52 4.57
CA TYR A 33 -5.28 -8.98 3.20
C TYR A 33 -5.38 -10.50 3.16
N ARG A 34 -6.37 -11.02 2.46
CA ARG A 34 -6.66 -12.45 2.41
C ARG A 34 -6.16 -13.12 1.14
N TRP A 35 -6.27 -12.42 0.03
CA TRP A 35 -5.87 -12.93 -1.29
C TRP A 35 -5.53 -11.79 -2.23
N CYS A 36 -4.65 -12.07 -3.19
CA CYS A 36 -4.32 -11.22 -4.32
C CYS A 36 -4.33 -12.04 -5.59
N ARG A 37 -4.99 -11.55 -6.63
CA ARG A 37 -5.06 -12.18 -7.95
C ARG A 37 -4.62 -11.20 -9.02
N VAL A 38 -3.54 -11.52 -9.70
CA VAL A 38 -3.05 -10.73 -10.83
C VAL A 38 -3.93 -11.00 -12.05
N LEU A 39 -4.41 -9.94 -12.67
CA LEU A 39 -5.27 -9.97 -13.87
C LEU A 39 -4.48 -9.64 -15.13
N GLU A 40 -3.57 -8.68 -15.05
CA GLU A 40 -2.68 -8.29 -16.15
C GLU A 40 -1.29 -7.95 -15.60
N ARG A 41 -0.24 -8.28 -16.35
CA ARG A 41 1.15 -8.03 -15.97
C ARG A 41 1.93 -7.43 -17.13
N ALA A 42 2.59 -6.32 -16.89
CA ALA A 42 3.61 -5.72 -17.74
C ALA A 42 4.82 -5.32 -16.87
N PRO A 43 5.98 -4.94 -17.43
CA PRO A 43 7.21 -4.74 -16.65
C PRO A 43 7.07 -3.85 -15.41
N ASP A 44 6.47 -2.68 -15.53
CA ASP A 44 6.28 -1.75 -14.40
C ASP A 44 4.80 -1.42 -14.15
N ARG A 45 3.91 -2.30 -14.60
CA ARG A 45 2.46 -2.16 -14.47
C ARG A 45 1.81 -3.48 -14.13
N LEU A 46 0.92 -3.47 -13.16
CA LEU A 46 0.17 -4.62 -12.69
C LEU A 46 -1.29 -4.26 -12.51
N VAL A 47 -2.21 -5.06 -13.05
CA VAL A 47 -3.63 -5.00 -12.70
C VAL A 47 -3.94 -6.19 -11.83
N PHE A 48 -4.54 -5.97 -10.67
CA PHE A 48 -4.83 -7.02 -9.71
C PHE A 48 -6.16 -6.80 -9.01
N ALA A 49 -6.76 -7.90 -8.58
CA ALA A 49 -7.87 -7.91 -7.64
C ALA A 49 -7.35 -8.35 -6.27
N MET A 50 -7.83 -7.73 -5.23
CA MET A 50 -7.45 -8.03 -3.85
C MET A 50 -8.67 -8.06 -2.95
N GLY A 51 -8.63 -8.92 -1.97
CA GLY A 51 -9.66 -9.01 -0.96
C GLY A 51 -9.08 -9.14 0.44
N GLY A 52 -9.81 -8.62 1.40
CA GLY A 52 -9.37 -8.64 2.78
C GLY A 52 -10.46 -8.24 3.76
N TRP A 53 -10.08 -8.10 5.02
CA TRP A 53 -10.92 -7.65 6.10
C TRP A 53 -10.43 -6.31 6.62
N VAL A 54 -11.32 -5.35 6.68
CA VAL A 54 -11.05 -4.03 7.25
C VAL A 54 -11.93 -3.84 8.46
N ARG A 55 -11.34 -3.88 9.66
CA ARG A 55 -12.05 -3.77 10.94
C ARG A 55 -13.26 -4.71 11.05
N GLY A 56 -13.10 -5.96 10.57
CA GLY A 56 -14.16 -6.96 10.59
C GLY A 56 -15.13 -6.94 9.39
N TRP A 57 -14.97 -5.98 8.46
CA TRP A 57 -15.80 -5.90 7.26
C TRP A 57 -15.05 -6.45 6.05
N PRO A 58 -15.69 -7.31 5.22
CA PRO A 58 -15.08 -7.79 3.99
C PRO A 58 -14.98 -6.66 2.97
N ALA A 59 -13.80 -6.53 2.38
CA ALA A 59 -13.54 -5.56 1.33
C ALA A 59 -12.92 -6.23 0.11
N ARG A 60 -13.32 -5.79 -1.08
CA ARG A 60 -12.75 -6.22 -2.36
C ARG A 60 -12.54 -5.01 -3.25
N TRP A 61 -11.44 -5.02 -3.97
CA TRP A 61 -11.16 -3.99 -4.97
C TRP A 61 -10.31 -4.54 -6.10
N THR A 62 -10.34 -3.85 -7.21
CA THR A 62 -9.43 -4.05 -8.35
C THR A 62 -8.64 -2.77 -8.53
N ALA A 63 -7.34 -2.87 -8.67
CA ALA A 63 -6.46 -1.72 -8.82
C ALA A 63 -5.42 -1.94 -9.91
N VAL A 64 -4.94 -0.82 -10.45
CA VAL A 64 -3.73 -0.76 -11.26
C VAL A 64 -2.60 -0.28 -10.37
N GLN A 65 -1.48 -0.99 -10.41
CA GLN A 65 -0.21 -0.55 -9.85
C GLN A 65 0.71 -0.12 -10.98
N GLU A 66 1.26 1.07 -10.86
CA GLU A 66 2.35 1.56 -11.70
C GLU A 66 3.56 1.85 -10.81
N ALA A 67 4.73 1.36 -11.20
CA ALA A 67 5.96 1.54 -10.45
C ALA A 67 7.01 2.27 -11.30
N TRP A 68 7.67 3.24 -10.69
CA TRP A 68 8.79 3.99 -11.26
C TRP A 68 10.01 3.83 -10.34
N PRO A 69 10.82 2.76 -10.55
CA PRO A 69 11.96 2.47 -9.67
C PRO A 69 13.01 3.59 -9.61
N ARG A 70 13.26 4.27 -10.72
CA ARG A 70 14.22 5.37 -10.76
C ARG A 70 13.75 6.60 -10.00
N GLU A 71 12.46 6.93 -10.10
CA GLU A 71 11.83 8.03 -9.36
C GLU A 71 11.46 7.62 -7.93
N ARG A 72 11.63 6.34 -7.58
CA ARG A 72 11.28 5.79 -6.26
C ARG A 72 9.85 6.10 -5.89
N ARG A 73 8.93 5.74 -6.78
CA ARG A 73 7.50 6.01 -6.64
C ARG A 73 6.68 4.81 -7.10
N ILE A 74 5.60 4.53 -6.36
CA ILE A 74 4.59 3.55 -6.75
C ILE A 74 3.23 4.23 -6.64
N ARG A 75 2.39 4.02 -7.63
CA ARG A 75 1.02 4.53 -7.65
C ARG A 75 0.04 3.40 -7.83
N PHE A 76 -1.05 3.47 -7.06
CA PHE A 76 -2.21 2.60 -7.21
C PHE A 76 -3.43 3.45 -7.58
N VAL A 77 -4.24 2.94 -8.51
CA VAL A 77 -5.53 3.52 -8.84
C VAL A 77 -6.59 2.44 -8.70
N HIS A 78 -7.56 2.64 -7.84
CA HIS A 78 -8.65 1.69 -7.61
C HIS A 78 -9.70 1.82 -8.70
N LEU A 79 -9.89 0.77 -9.49
CA LEU A 79 -10.79 0.72 -10.63
C LEU A 79 -12.19 0.26 -10.24
N ARG A 80 -12.29 -0.64 -9.24
CA ARG A 80 -13.54 -1.26 -8.77
C ARG A 80 -13.51 -1.45 -7.25
N GLY A 81 -14.68 -1.61 -6.66
CA GLY A 81 -14.87 -1.83 -5.24
C GLY A 81 -15.35 -0.57 -4.51
N ILE A 82 -15.46 -0.67 -3.18
CA ILE A 82 -15.95 0.44 -2.33
C ILE A 82 -15.05 1.69 -2.41
N THR A 83 -13.78 1.49 -2.71
CA THR A 83 -12.78 2.56 -2.85
C THR A 83 -12.51 2.95 -4.30
N ARG A 84 -13.45 2.65 -5.23
CA ARG A 84 -13.31 3.04 -6.63
C ARG A 84 -13.00 4.54 -6.78
N GLY A 85 -11.99 4.84 -7.58
CA GLY A 85 -11.49 6.20 -7.80
C GLY A 85 -10.40 6.63 -6.82
N MET A 86 -10.12 5.84 -5.78
CA MET A 86 -9.02 6.13 -4.85
C MET A 86 -7.68 6.05 -5.59
N GLN A 87 -6.85 7.03 -5.36
CA GLN A 87 -5.46 7.05 -5.76
C GLN A 87 -4.59 6.92 -4.52
N VAL A 88 -3.60 6.05 -4.59
CA VAL A 88 -2.62 5.81 -3.54
C VAL A 88 -1.25 6.01 -4.13
N GLU A 89 -0.42 6.83 -3.50
CA GLU A 89 0.94 7.06 -3.94
C GLU A 89 1.93 6.80 -2.81
N TRP A 90 2.91 5.98 -3.10
CA TRP A 90 4.07 5.75 -2.25
C TRP A 90 5.26 6.50 -2.82
N ARG A 91 5.91 7.29 -1.98
CA ARG A 91 7.15 7.99 -2.28
C ARG A 91 8.24 7.54 -1.31
N PHE A 92 9.39 7.26 -1.86
CA PHE A 92 10.53 6.75 -1.09
C PHE A 92 11.71 7.70 -1.29
N ASP A 93 12.29 8.13 -0.18
CA ASP A 93 13.52 8.92 -0.18
C ASP A 93 14.49 8.31 0.82
N GLY A 94 15.68 7.92 0.37
CA GLY A 94 16.60 7.27 1.25
C GLY A 94 17.89 6.81 0.59
N ASN A 95 18.65 6.11 1.40
CA ASN A 95 19.95 5.55 1.06
C ASN A 95 20.01 4.06 1.44
N ARG A 96 21.23 3.53 1.62
CA ARG A 96 21.46 2.13 1.97
C ARG A 96 21.10 1.76 3.41
N GLY A 97 20.93 2.73 4.31
CA GLY A 97 20.71 2.49 5.73
C GLY A 97 19.35 2.96 6.26
N SER A 98 18.73 3.93 5.60
CA SER A 98 17.47 4.54 6.06
C SER A 98 16.62 5.04 4.90
N THR A 99 15.32 4.85 5.01
CA THR A 99 14.34 5.28 4.00
C THR A 99 13.22 6.07 4.66
N GLN A 100 12.94 7.26 4.13
CA GLN A 100 11.75 8.04 4.43
C GLN A 100 10.65 7.60 3.48
N VAL A 101 9.50 7.20 4.01
CA VAL A 101 8.34 6.79 3.22
C VAL A 101 7.21 7.77 3.46
N GLU A 102 6.62 8.23 2.37
CA GLU A 102 5.38 8.98 2.38
C GLU A 102 4.31 8.20 1.62
N LEU A 103 3.19 7.96 2.27
CA LEU A 103 2.04 7.25 1.74
C LEU A 103 0.86 8.19 1.69
N VAL A 104 0.44 8.54 0.48
CA VAL A 104 -0.65 9.49 0.22
C VAL A 104 -1.86 8.74 -0.32
N HIS A 105 -3.02 9.00 0.26
CA HIS A 105 -4.30 8.50 -0.23
C HIS A 105 -5.20 9.67 -0.61
N ASP A 106 -5.71 9.64 -1.82
CA ASP A 106 -6.69 10.58 -2.35
C ASP A 106 -7.94 9.83 -2.81
N LEU A 107 -9.08 10.13 -2.22
CA LEU A 107 -10.37 9.56 -2.59
C LEU A 107 -11.40 10.67 -2.77
N VAL A 108 -11.92 10.79 -3.98
CA VAL A 108 -13.10 11.61 -4.28
C VAL A 108 -14.30 10.66 -4.38
N MET A 109 -15.19 10.72 -3.38
CA MET A 109 -16.41 9.92 -3.38
C MET A 109 -17.43 10.51 -4.34
N THR A 110 -17.79 9.75 -5.37
CA THR A 110 -18.78 10.14 -6.39
C THR A 110 -20.19 9.60 -6.11
N TRP A 111 -20.45 9.15 -4.90
CA TRP A 111 -21.76 8.61 -4.53
C TRP A 111 -22.79 9.74 -4.42
N PRO A 112 -23.90 9.68 -5.17
CA PRO A 112 -24.94 10.69 -5.07
C PRO A 112 -25.63 10.64 -3.69
N LEU A 113 -25.86 11.80 -3.08
CA LEU A 113 -26.62 12.06 -1.85
C LEU A 113 -26.00 11.67 -0.49
N ILE A 114 -25.22 10.61 -0.39
CA ILE A 114 -24.67 10.14 0.91
C ILE A 114 -23.14 10.26 0.95
N GLY A 115 -22.49 10.39 -0.21
CA GLY A 115 -21.06 10.18 -0.40
C GLY A 115 -20.15 11.11 0.40
N ARG A 116 -20.50 12.39 0.56
CA ARG A 116 -19.60 13.35 1.23
C ARG A 116 -19.59 13.17 2.75
N LEU A 117 -20.76 12.99 3.37
CA LEU A 117 -20.87 12.81 4.82
C LEU A 117 -20.31 11.44 5.28
N VAL A 118 -20.60 10.38 4.53
CA VAL A 118 -20.12 9.02 4.84
C VAL A 118 -18.66 8.87 4.44
N GLY A 119 -18.26 9.44 3.31
CA GLY A 119 -16.87 9.37 2.84
C GLY A 119 -15.90 10.08 3.78
N ASP A 120 -16.19 11.32 4.14
CA ASP A 120 -15.27 12.14 4.94
C ASP A 120 -15.25 11.74 6.42
N ARG A 121 -16.33 11.21 6.96
CA ARG A 121 -16.44 10.89 8.40
C ARG A 121 -16.25 9.41 8.73
N ILE A 122 -16.55 8.51 7.81
CA ILE A 122 -16.51 7.05 8.07
C ILE A 122 -15.45 6.37 7.22
N VAL A 123 -15.51 6.50 5.90
CA VAL A 123 -14.59 5.78 5.00
C VAL A 123 -13.17 6.29 5.15
N GLY A 124 -12.95 7.60 5.20
CA GLY A 124 -11.62 8.18 5.36
C GLY A 124 -10.96 7.76 6.69
N PRO A 125 -11.48 8.21 7.85
CA PRO A 125 -10.83 7.95 9.13
C PRO A 125 -10.84 6.48 9.54
N VAL A 126 -11.93 5.77 9.23
CA VAL A 126 -12.12 4.40 9.72
C VAL A 126 -11.41 3.36 8.85
N PHE A 127 -11.49 3.49 7.53
CA PHE A 127 -10.95 2.50 6.60
C PHE A 127 -9.56 2.88 6.09
N ILE A 128 -9.43 4.05 5.51
CA ILE A 128 -8.19 4.45 4.80
C ILE A 128 -7.06 4.66 5.80
N ASP A 129 -7.30 5.42 6.86
CA ASP A 129 -6.29 5.68 7.89
C ASP A 129 -5.82 4.39 8.58
N TYR A 130 -6.76 3.51 8.93
CA TYR A 130 -6.45 2.22 9.54
C TYR A 130 -5.59 1.34 8.63
N ILE A 131 -5.99 1.16 7.37
CA ILE A 131 -5.23 0.34 6.41
C ILE A 131 -3.86 0.95 6.14
N ALA A 132 -3.79 2.27 5.91
CA ALA A 132 -2.55 2.96 5.62
C ALA A 132 -1.51 2.79 6.72
N ARG A 133 -1.91 3.07 7.97
CA ARG A 133 -1.03 2.91 9.14
C ARG A 133 -0.56 1.47 9.30
N ARG A 134 -1.48 0.51 9.21
CA ARG A 134 -1.16 -0.89 9.38
C ARG A 134 -0.23 -1.42 8.28
N THR A 135 -0.50 -1.07 7.04
CA THR A 135 0.36 -1.45 5.90
C THR A 135 1.76 -0.87 6.07
N LEU A 136 1.85 0.39 6.42
CA LEU A 136 3.14 1.07 6.62
C LEU A 136 3.94 0.47 7.79
N GLN A 137 3.28 0.15 8.91
CA GLN A 137 3.91 -0.51 10.07
C GLN A 137 4.44 -1.91 9.72
N VAL A 138 3.70 -2.69 8.95
CA VAL A 138 4.11 -4.05 8.57
C VAL A 138 5.25 -4.01 7.56
N VAL A 139 5.19 -3.12 6.57
CA VAL A 139 6.30 -2.90 5.63
C VAL A 139 7.56 -2.47 6.39
N LYS A 140 7.44 -1.56 7.36
CA LYS A 140 8.55 -1.15 8.23
C LYS A 140 9.14 -2.33 8.99
N ALA A 141 8.31 -3.12 9.66
CA ALA A 141 8.77 -4.26 10.45
C ALA A 141 9.49 -5.32 9.60
N HIS A 142 8.95 -5.67 8.44
CA HIS A 142 9.57 -6.63 7.52
C HIS A 142 10.84 -6.09 6.88
N ALA A 143 10.88 -4.83 6.49
CA ALA A 143 12.06 -4.22 5.91
C ALA A 143 13.22 -4.14 6.92
N GLU A 144 12.94 -3.72 8.15
CA GLU A 144 13.94 -3.63 9.21
C GLU A 144 14.44 -5.01 9.64
N ALA A 145 13.58 -6.03 9.67
CA ALA A 145 13.97 -7.41 9.93
C ALA A 145 14.89 -7.97 8.83
N ALA A 146 14.58 -7.70 7.57
CA ALA A 146 15.41 -8.12 6.44
C ALA A 146 16.77 -7.43 6.43
N ALA A 147 16.84 -6.14 6.80
CA ALA A 147 18.08 -5.37 6.85
C ALA A 147 18.98 -5.76 8.03
N SER A 148 18.44 -6.31 9.12
CA SER A 148 19.19 -6.73 10.31
C SER A 148 19.83 -8.12 10.17
N VAL A 149 19.54 -8.89 9.11
CA VAL A 149 20.18 -10.18 8.85
C VAL A 149 21.61 -9.93 8.39
N PRO A 150 22.67 -10.45 9.08
CA PRO A 150 24.06 -10.26 8.66
C PRO A 150 24.29 -10.85 7.26
N GLU A 151 24.96 -10.10 6.37
CA GLU A 151 25.55 -10.68 5.17
C GLU A 151 26.57 -11.71 5.60
N GLY A 152 26.25 -13.00 5.48
CA GLY A 152 27.22 -14.07 5.83
C GLY A 152 26.63 -15.41 6.21
N VAL A 153 25.35 -15.63 6.23
CA VAL A 153 24.75 -16.96 6.43
C VAL A 153 24.16 -17.46 5.12
N GLN A 154 25.03 -17.63 4.13
CA GLN A 154 24.81 -18.61 3.06
C GLN A 154 25.60 -19.86 3.45
N ARG A 155 24.90 -20.83 3.97
CA ARG A 155 25.34 -22.22 3.96
C ARG A 155 24.36 -23.06 3.18
#